data_7d11c9f6aa84a7d7c6f4aea9397dc141
#
_entry.id   7d11c9f6aa84a7d7c6f4aea9397dc141
#
_cell.length_a   1.000
_cell.length_b   1.000
_cell.length_c   1.000
_cell.angle_alpha   90.00
_cell.angle_beta   90.00
_cell.angle_gamma   90.00
#
_symmetry.space_group_name_H-M   'P 1'
#
loop_
_entity.id
_entity.type
_entity.pdbx_description
1 polymer ?
#
loop_
_entity_poly.entity_id
_entity_poly.type
_entity_poly.pdbx_seq_one_letter_code
_entity_poly.pdbx_strand_id
1 'polypeptide(L)'
;MEIEIELSKDTIIVTQTNEKGIIEFANEDFCKISGYTLNELVGNPHNMIRHKDMPKWAFEDLWKTIKSGKMWKGIVKNRTKNGGYYWVKANVYSSKNSDGSLRYISARVKPTRDEINKAILAYQNIVGKNAF
;
A
#
# COMPACT_ATOMS: atom_id res chain seq x y z
N MET A 1 9.29 -19.52 6.04
CA MET A 1 8.42 -18.79 6.99
C MET A 1 8.56 -17.30 6.79
N GLU A 2 7.45 -16.61 6.74
CA GLU A 2 7.46 -15.15 6.63
C GLU A 2 7.73 -14.52 7.99
N ILE A 3 8.54 -13.47 8.00
CA ILE A 3 8.86 -12.73 9.22
C ILE A 3 8.22 -11.36 9.13
N GLU A 4 7.48 -10.99 10.17
CA GLU A 4 6.90 -9.65 10.27
C GLU A 4 7.97 -8.64 10.61
N ILE A 5 8.01 -7.54 9.84
CA ILE A 5 8.88 -6.40 10.09
C ILE A 5 7.97 -5.26 10.53
N GLU A 6 8.20 -4.72 11.73
CA GLU A 6 7.40 -3.61 12.23
C GLU A 6 8.05 -2.28 11.86
N LEU A 7 7.22 -1.34 11.38
CA LEU A 7 7.67 0.03 11.18
C LEU A 7 7.99 0.66 12.53
N SER A 8 8.96 1.57 12.57
CA SER A 8 9.12 2.41 13.75
C SER A 8 8.04 3.49 13.77
N LYS A 9 7.81 4.06 14.93
CA LYS A 9 6.84 5.15 15.10
C LYS A 9 7.19 6.39 14.26
N ASP A 10 8.46 6.51 13.86
CA ASP A 10 8.94 7.67 13.10
C ASP A 10 9.02 7.40 11.60
N THR A 11 8.73 6.16 11.17
CA THR A 11 8.76 5.79 9.75
C THR A 11 7.58 6.41 9.03
N ILE A 12 7.86 7.12 7.93
CA ILE A 12 6.85 7.64 7.02
C ILE A 12 7.21 7.19 5.62
N ILE A 13 6.35 6.38 5.01
CA ILE A 13 6.55 5.85 3.66
C ILE A 13 5.74 6.68 2.70
N VAL A 14 6.39 7.23 1.67
CA VAL A 14 5.73 8.03 0.65
C VAL A 14 6.06 7.48 -0.72
N THR A 15 5.04 7.24 -1.52
CA THR A 15 5.20 6.86 -2.93
C THR A 15 4.29 7.70 -3.80
N GLN A 16 4.71 7.88 -5.05
CA GLN A 16 3.92 8.53 -6.07
C GLN A 16 3.88 7.62 -7.29
N THR A 17 2.70 7.44 -7.85
CA THR A 17 2.50 6.66 -9.08
C THR A 17 1.80 7.50 -10.13
N ASN A 18 1.91 7.06 -11.40
CA ASN A 18 1.11 7.64 -12.48
C ASN A 18 -0.29 7.01 -12.47
N GLU A 19 -1.12 7.36 -13.44
CA GLU A 19 -2.50 6.88 -13.55
C GLU A 19 -2.61 5.36 -13.72
N LYS A 20 -1.54 4.73 -14.18
CA LYS A 20 -1.50 3.26 -14.38
C LYS A 20 -0.95 2.53 -13.17
N GLY A 21 -0.63 3.25 -12.09
CA GLY A 21 -0.07 2.63 -10.89
C GLY A 21 1.42 2.33 -10.98
N ILE A 22 2.12 2.92 -11.94
CA ILE A 22 3.57 2.76 -12.08
C ILE A 22 4.27 3.75 -11.16
N ILE A 23 5.21 3.26 -10.36
CA ILE A 23 5.94 4.06 -9.37
C ILE A 23 6.81 5.07 -10.08
N GLU A 24 6.66 6.34 -9.71
CA GLU A 24 7.48 7.44 -10.20
C GLU A 24 8.41 7.99 -9.13
N PHE A 25 8.03 7.83 -7.86
CA PHE A 25 8.81 8.29 -6.73
C PHE A 25 8.58 7.39 -5.52
N ALA A 26 9.63 7.14 -4.76
CA ALA A 26 9.59 6.43 -3.49
C ALA A 26 10.63 7.05 -2.56
N ASN A 27 10.24 7.31 -1.31
CA ASN A 27 11.19 7.90 -0.36
C ASN A 27 12.13 6.85 0.24
N GLU A 28 13.12 7.32 0.99
CA GLU A 28 14.15 6.46 1.57
C GLU A 28 13.56 5.43 2.54
N ASP A 29 12.59 5.84 3.35
CA ASP A 29 11.94 4.94 4.31
C ASP A 29 11.31 3.74 3.61
N PHE A 30 10.71 3.95 2.43
CA PHE A 30 10.14 2.86 1.66
C PHE A 30 11.22 1.91 1.15
N CYS A 31 12.31 2.44 0.65
CA CYS A 31 13.43 1.60 0.19
C CYS A 31 13.96 0.75 1.35
N LYS A 32 14.12 1.35 2.52
CA LYS A 32 14.64 0.64 3.70
C LYS A 32 13.72 -0.50 4.14
N ILE A 33 12.42 -0.25 4.25
CA ILE A 33 11.49 -1.27 4.76
C ILE A 33 11.23 -2.36 3.72
N SER A 34 11.11 -2.02 2.45
CA SER A 34 10.78 -2.97 1.40
C SER A 34 11.97 -3.82 0.96
N GLY A 35 13.18 -3.32 1.17
CA GLY A 35 14.41 -4.00 0.72
C GLY A 35 14.74 -3.76 -0.75
N TYR A 36 13.95 -2.95 -1.46
CA TYR A 36 14.22 -2.60 -2.85
C TYR A 36 14.96 -1.29 -2.93
N THR A 37 15.82 -1.15 -3.94
CA THR A 37 16.45 0.13 -4.25
C THR A 37 15.47 1.02 -5.02
N LEU A 38 15.75 2.31 -5.07
CA LEU A 38 14.92 3.24 -5.83
C LEU A 38 14.86 2.83 -7.32
N ASN A 39 15.99 2.41 -7.87
CA ASN A 39 16.04 1.96 -9.27
C ASN A 39 15.19 0.71 -9.52
N GLU A 40 15.04 -0.17 -8.53
CA GLU A 40 14.19 -1.34 -8.64
C GLU A 40 12.71 -0.98 -8.55
N LEU A 41 12.37 0.11 -7.86
CA LEU A 41 10.99 0.52 -7.65
C LEU A 41 10.45 1.40 -8.77
N VAL A 42 11.20 2.43 -9.16
CA VAL A 42 10.74 3.38 -10.19
C VAL A 42 10.59 2.70 -11.54
N GLY A 43 9.47 2.94 -12.19
CA GLY A 43 9.15 2.33 -13.48
C GLY A 43 8.43 0.99 -13.37
N ASN A 44 8.23 0.48 -12.16
CA ASN A 44 7.54 -0.79 -11.93
C ASN A 44 6.17 -0.56 -11.28
N PRO A 45 5.22 -1.49 -11.45
CA PRO A 45 3.91 -1.33 -10.85
C PRO A 45 3.98 -1.44 -9.33
N HIS A 46 3.20 -0.60 -8.65
CA HIS A 46 3.16 -0.55 -7.19
C HIS A 46 2.70 -1.88 -6.57
N ASN A 47 1.96 -2.70 -7.33
CA ASN A 47 1.47 -3.99 -6.84
C ASN A 47 2.59 -5.01 -6.59
N MET A 48 3.83 -4.72 -6.98
CA MET A 48 4.97 -5.60 -6.70
C MET A 48 5.20 -5.81 -5.20
N ILE A 49 4.77 -4.86 -4.36
CA ILE A 49 4.90 -4.97 -2.91
C ILE A 49 3.63 -5.48 -2.23
N ARG A 50 2.59 -5.79 -3.00
CA ARG A 50 1.33 -6.28 -2.45
C ARG A 50 1.51 -7.69 -1.91
N HIS A 51 1.10 -7.93 -0.66
CA HIS A 51 1.12 -9.27 -0.09
C HIS A 51 -0.07 -10.09 -0.63
N LYS A 52 0.16 -11.38 -0.86
CA LYS A 52 -0.85 -12.27 -1.42
C LYS A 52 -2.08 -12.45 -0.53
N ASP A 53 -1.96 -12.20 0.78
CA ASP A 53 -3.07 -12.31 1.72
C ASP A 53 -4.05 -11.14 1.63
N MET A 54 -3.68 -10.07 0.92
CA MET A 54 -4.59 -8.96 0.72
C MET A 54 -5.69 -9.34 -0.26
N PRO A 55 -6.96 -9.12 0.10
CA PRO A 55 -8.07 -9.46 -0.79
C PRO A 55 -8.13 -8.48 -1.95
N LYS A 56 -8.50 -9.01 -3.11
CA LYS A 56 -8.60 -8.21 -4.34
C LYS A 56 -9.58 -7.04 -4.18
N TRP A 57 -10.68 -7.24 -3.45
CA TRP A 57 -11.70 -6.20 -3.28
C TRP A 57 -11.15 -4.95 -2.59
N ALA A 58 -10.13 -5.10 -1.73
CA ALA A 58 -9.54 -3.95 -1.04
C ALA A 58 -8.90 -2.98 -2.03
N PHE A 59 -8.23 -3.52 -3.05
CA PHE A 59 -7.61 -2.68 -4.08
C PHE A 59 -8.63 -2.16 -5.09
N GLU A 60 -9.69 -2.91 -5.35
CA GLU A 60 -10.80 -2.41 -6.15
C GLU A 60 -11.46 -1.20 -5.48
N ASP A 61 -11.67 -1.29 -4.17
CA ASP A 61 -12.20 -0.17 -3.38
C ASP A 61 -11.26 1.02 -3.40
N LEU A 62 -9.96 0.78 -3.24
CA LEU A 62 -8.94 1.84 -3.30
C LEU A 62 -9.02 2.59 -4.64
N TRP A 63 -8.96 1.86 -5.75
CA TRP A 63 -8.97 2.49 -7.08
C TRP A 63 -10.27 3.25 -7.33
N LYS A 64 -11.41 2.67 -6.97
CA LYS A 64 -12.71 3.33 -7.11
C LYS A 64 -12.76 4.63 -6.32
N THR A 65 -12.25 4.62 -5.10
CA THR A 65 -12.26 5.79 -4.22
C THR A 65 -11.39 6.91 -4.76
N ILE A 66 -10.14 6.62 -5.11
CA ILE A 66 -9.22 7.67 -5.56
C ILE A 66 -9.58 8.20 -6.95
N LYS A 67 -10.14 7.36 -7.82
CA LYS A 67 -10.63 7.82 -9.12
C LYS A 67 -11.84 8.73 -9.01
N SER A 68 -12.59 8.62 -7.91
CA SER A 68 -13.72 9.52 -7.64
C SER A 68 -13.27 10.86 -7.05
N GLY A 69 -11.99 11.07 -6.84
CA GLY A 69 -11.43 12.29 -6.25
C GLY A 69 -11.39 12.28 -4.73
N LYS A 70 -11.69 11.16 -4.10
CA LYS A 70 -11.70 11.03 -2.64
C LYS A 70 -10.44 10.37 -2.14
N MET A 71 -10.10 10.62 -0.88
CA MET A 71 -8.99 9.93 -0.21
C MET A 71 -9.43 8.56 0.26
N TRP A 72 -8.60 7.55 -0.02
CA TRP A 72 -8.79 6.20 0.52
C TRP A 72 -7.92 6.04 1.76
N LYS A 73 -8.48 5.43 2.80
CA LYS A 73 -7.77 5.11 4.04
C LYS A 73 -7.94 3.63 4.33
N GLY A 74 -6.85 2.96 4.69
CA GLY A 74 -6.95 1.53 5.01
C GLY A 74 -5.68 0.97 5.58
N ILE A 75 -5.80 -0.23 6.12
CA ILE A 75 -4.68 -1.00 6.66
C ILE A 75 -4.28 -2.00 5.59
N VAL A 76 -3.01 -2.00 5.22
CA VAL A 76 -2.52 -2.80 4.09
C VAL A 76 -1.34 -3.65 4.53
N LYS A 77 -1.33 -4.91 4.10
CA LYS A 77 -0.21 -5.83 4.29
C LYS A 77 0.63 -5.85 3.02
N ASN A 78 1.91 -5.56 3.16
CA ASN A 78 2.86 -5.54 2.07
C ASN A 78 3.93 -6.60 2.28
N ARG A 79 4.60 -7.00 1.20
CA ARG A 79 5.72 -7.93 1.27
C ARG A 79 7.03 -7.20 1.02
N THR A 80 8.13 -7.77 1.55
CA THR A 80 9.48 -7.28 1.29
C THR A 80 10.14 -8.12 0.21
N LYS A 81 11.22 -7.59 -0.36
CA LYS A 81 12.02 -8.31 -1.37
C LYS A 81 12.52 -9.67 -0.86
N ASN A 82 12.83 -9.75 0.43
CA ASN A 82 13.43 -10.94 1.03
C ASN A 82 12.42 -11.92 1.64
N GLY A 83 11.14 -11.76 1.34
CA GLY A 83 10.11 -12.70 1.79
C GLY A 83 9.48 -12.39 3.14
N GLY A 84 9.78 -11.26 3.74
CA GLY A 84 9.09 -10.79 4.93
C GLY A 84 7.83 -9.99 4.59
N TYR A 85 7.16 -9.47 5.61
CA TYR A 85 5.98 -8.66 5.41
C TYR A 85 5.89 -7.57 6.48
N TYR A 86 5.10 -6.54 6.18
CA TYR A 86 4.85 -5.45 7.11
C TYR A 86 3.47 -4.87 6.88
N TRP A 87 2.88 -4.31 7.94
CA TRP A 87 1.58 -3.66 7.89
C TRP A 87 1.75 -2.16 7.89
N VAL A 88 0.91 -1.47 7.14
CA VAL A 88 0.90 -0.01 7.07
C VAL A 88 -0.51 0.52 7.22
N LYS A 89 -0.61 1.72 7.76
CA LYS A 89 -1.84 2.52 7.75
C LYS A 89 -1.67 3.53 6.64
N ALA A 90 -2.46 3.38 5.59
CA ALA A 90 -2.28 4.11 4.34
C ALA A 90 -3.33 5.18 4.12
N ASN A 91 -2.89 6.33 3.61
CA ASN A 91 -3.74 7.36 3.03
C ASN A 91 -3.32 7.51 1.56
N VAL A 92 -4.27 7.34 0.64
CA VAL A 92 -4.01 7.40 -0.79
C VAL A 92 -4.95 8.41 -1.43
N TYR A 93 -4.41 9.31 -2.24
CA TYR A 93 -5.21 10.35 -2.88
C TYR A 93 -4.62 10.72 -4.24
N SER A 94 -5.44 11.35 -5.07
CA SER A 94 -5.02 11.82 -6.38
C SER A 94 -4.59 13.30 -6.30
N SER A 95 -3.69 13.66 -7.20
CA SER A 95 -3.24 15.06 -7.39
C SER A 95 -3.06 15.28 -8.89
N LYS A 96 -3.30 16.51 -9.33
CA LYS A 96 -3.13 16.86 -10.75
C LYS A 96 -1.71 17.32 -11.02
N ASN A 97 -1.15 16.82 -12.11
CA ASN A 97 0.07 17.37 -12.69
C ASN A 97 -0.24 18.67 -13.43
N SER A 98 0.77 19.43 -13.77
CA SER A 98 0.61 20.71 -14.49
C SER A 98 -0.03 20.54 -15.86
N ASP A 99 0.12 19.37 -16.49
CA ASP A 99 -0.47 19.05 -17.79
C ASP A 99 -1.90 18.51 -17.71
N GLY A 100 -2.48 18.45 -16.51
CA GLY A 100 -3.83 17.95 -16.27
C GLY A 100 -3.94 16.45 -16.03
N SER A 101 -2.87 15.70 -16.24
CA SER A 101 -2.86 14.26 -15.91
C SER A 101 -2.87 14.08 -14.39
N LEU A 102 -3.25 12.89 -13.94
CA LEU A 102 -3.30 12.58 -12.51
C LEU A 102 -2.08 11.79 -12.08
N ARG A 103 -1.72 11.97 -10.84
CA ARG A 103 -0.79 11.12 -10.11
C ARG A 103 -1.47 10.70 -8.81
N TYR A 104 -1.05 9.56 -8.28
CA TYR A 104 -1.56 9.08 -7.02
C TYR A 104 -0.46 9.09 -5.97
N ILE A 105 -0.78 9.62 -4.79
CA ILE A 105 0.18 9.75 -3.69
C ILE A 105 -0.31 8.86 -2.56
N SER A 106 0.61 8.06 -2.02
CA SER A 106 0.34 7.20 -0.87
C SER A 106 1.29 7.57 0.25
N ALA A 107 0.72 7.93 1.40
CA ALA A 107 1.48 8.18 2.62
C ALA A 107 1.10 7.11 3.64
N ARG A 108 2.09 6.44 4.22
CA ARG A 108 1.87 5.29 5.08
C ARG A 108 2.70 5.39 6.34
N VAL A 109 2.06 5.05 7.46
CA VAL A 109 2.69 5.07 8.78
C VAL A 109 2.40 3.77 9.52
N LYS A 110 3.04 3.59 10.67
CA LYS A 110 2.84 2.40 11.50
C LYS A 110 1.40 2.33 12.02
N PRO A 111 0.67 1.24 11.77
CA PRO A 111 -0.63 1.02 12.39
C PRO A 111 -0.46 0.54 13.82
N THR A 112 -1.54 0.64 14.61
CA THR A 112 -1.58 -0.01 15.93
C THR A 112 -1.84 -1.50 15.75
N ARG A 113 -1.50 -2.31 16.75
CA ARG A 113 -1.80 -3.75 16.70
C ARG A 113 -3.31 -4.00 16.64
N ASP A 114 -4.10 -3.17 17.31
CA ASP A 114 -5.56 -3.26 17.25
C ASP A 114 -6.10 -3.02 15.83
N GLU A 115 -5.57 -2.02 15.15
CA GLU A 115 -5.92 -1.74 13.76
C GLU A 115 -5.57 -2.92 12.84
N ILE A 116 -4.40 -3.52 13.05
CA ILE A 116 -3.98 -4.70 12.27
C ILE A 116 -4.93 -5.87 12.52
N ASN A 117 -5.25 -6.15 13.78
CA ASN A 117 -6.12 -7.28 14.13
C ASN A 117 -7.52 -7.11 13.55
N LYS A 118 -8.06 -5.91 13.58
CA LYS A 118 -9.36 -5.61 12.96
C LYS A 118 -9.33 -5.79 11.44
N ALA A 119 -8.23 -5.39 10.81
CA ALA A 119 -8.07 -5.55 9.37
C ALA A 119 -8.00 -7.03 8.99
N ILE A 120 -7.26 -7.83 9.74
CA ILE A 120 -7.17 -9.28 9.51
C ILE A 120 -8.56 -9.90 9.54
N LEU A 121 -9.35 -9.57 10.55
CA LEU A 121 -10.72 -10.11 10.69
C LEU A 121 -11.61 -9.65 9.53
N ALA A 122 -11.52 -8.38 9.15
CA ALA A 122 -12.33 -7.84 8.06
C ALA A 122 -12.01 -8.53 6.73
N TYR A 123 -10.74 -8.74 6.44
CA TYR A 123 -10.31 -9.38 5.20
C TYR A 123 -10.71 -10.86 5.16
N GLN A 124 -10.59 -11.57 6.28
CA GLN A 124 -11.01 -12.97 6.37
C GLN A 124 -12.52 -13.11 6.26
N ASN A 125 -13.29 -12.24 6.92
CA ASN A 125 -14.75 -12.29 6.89
C ASN A 125 -15.31 -12.07 5.48
N ILE A 126 -14.72 -11.16 4.71
CA ILE A 126 -15.14 -10.94 3.32
C ILE A 126 -14.86 -12.17 2.47
N VAL A 127 -13.69 -12.79 2.63
CA VAL A 127 -13.37 -14.04 1.94
C VAL A 127 -14.34 -15.15 2.35
N GLY A 128 -14.66 -15.25 3.65
CA GLY A 128 -15.62 -16.22 4.16
C GLY A 128 -17.02 -16.04 3.58
N LYS A 129 -17.48 -14.80 3.47
CA LYS A 129 -18.78 -14.49 2.87
C LYS A 129 -18.84 -14.85 1.39
N ASN A 130 -17.76 -14.65 0.67
CA ASN A 130 -17.70 -14.95 -0.74
C ASN A 130 -17.58 -16.46 -1.02
N ALA A 131 -17.23 -17.26 -0.02
CA ALA A 131 -17.15 -18.70 -0.13
C ALA A 131 -18.52 -19.37 -0.07
N PHE A 132 -19.54 -18.65 0.33
CA PHE A 132 -20.90 -19.10 0.42
C PHE A 132 -21.80 -18.34 -0.56
#